data_2dc4e7cdb9cbbf76124f9dcb093eed91
#
_entry.id   2dc4e7cdb9cbbf76124f9dcb093eed91
#
_cell.length_a   1.000
_cell.length_b   1.000
_cell.length_c   1.000
_cell.angle_alpha   90.00
_cell.angle_beta   90.00
_cell.angle_gamma   90.00
#
_symmetry.space_group_name_H-M   'P 1'
#
loop_
_entity.id
_entity.type
_entity.pdbx_description
1 polymer ?
#
loop_
_entity_poly.entity_id
_entity_poly.type
_entity_poly.pdbx_seq_one_letter_code
_entity_poly.pdbx_strand_id
1 'polypeptide(L)'
;MSEIIPKLVVVNEFLITKSITAMVRYCVMWKFKPSDGKTPKELAEDVKEKYEALLGLVPGLQHIEVGVNRNEGKTSYDAVMMADFESWEALAAYKADTLRDNVIEYVKTIAEVRAKVEYER
;
A
#
# COMPACT_ATOMS: atom_id res chain seq x y z
N MET A 1 -12.65 29.50 0.51
CA MET A 1 -13.09 29.35 0.25
C MET A 1 -13.02 28.92 -0.17
N SER A 2 -12.94 29.00 0.58
CA SER A 2 -13.30 28.68 0.38
C SER A 2 -12.98 28.27 0.19
N GLU A 3 -13.02 28.08 0.57
CA GLU A 3 -13.12 27.70 0.56
C GLU A 3 -12.76 27.43 0.57
N ILE A 4 -12.74 27.42 1.19
CA ILE A 4 -12.67 27.03 1.13
C ILE A 4 -12.10 26.92 1.28
N ILE A 5 -11.82 26.94 1.68
CA ILE A 5 -11.62 26.70 1.77
C ILE A 5 -11.25 26.47 1.82
N PRO A 6 -11.40 26.17 2.24
CA PRO A 6 -11.37 25.72 2.24
C PRO A 6 -10.78 25.61 2.13
N LYS A 7 -10.69 25.71 2.53
CA LYS A 7 -10.52 25.44 2.38
C LYS A 7 -9.94 25.81 2.63
N LEU A 8 -9.40 26.48 3.06
CA LEU A 8 -9.18 26.62 3.28
C LEU A 8 -8.91 27.09 3.62
N VAL A 9 -8.63 27.36 4.16
CA VAL A 9 -8.93 27.68 4.44
C VAL A 9 -8.37 27.89 4.59
N VAL A 10 -8.05 28.33 5.13
CA VAL A 10 -8.24 28.56 5.24
C VAL A 10 -7.71 28.65 5.45
N VAL A 11 -7.34 28.76 5.94
CA VAL A 11 -7.55 28.84 6.00
C VAL A 11 -6.94 28.81 6.17
N ASN A 12 -6.48 28.92 6.93
CA ASN A 12 -6.65 28.95 6.84
C ASN A 12 -6.11 28.68 6.60
N GLU A 13 -6.11 28.37 7.06
CA GLU A 13 -6.44 28.01 6.60
C GLU A 13 -5.94 27.36 6.16
N PHE A 14 -5.49 27.25 6.80
CA PHE A 14 -5.63 26.66 6.16
C PHE A 14 -5.47 26.17 5.87
N LEU A 15 -5.43 25.81 6.83
CA LEU A 15 -5.93 25.27 6.25
C LEU A 15 -5.86 24.70 6.11
N ILE A 16 -5.74 24.55 6.81
CA ILE A 16 -6.39 24.07 6.45
C ILE A 16 -6.09 23.37 6.13
N THR A 17 -5.95 22.91 6.46
CA THR A 17 -6.29 22.32 5.93
C THR A 17 -6.06 21.51 5.76
N LYS A 18 -5.96 20.67 6.63
CA LYS A 18 -6.27 20.00 6.28
C LYS A 18 -6.42 19.74 5.62
N SER A 19 -6.35 19.85 5.94
CA SER A 19 -6.84 19.66 5.34
C SER A 19 -6.89 19.29 4.38
N ILE A 20 -6.93 18.99 4.71
CA ILE A 20 -7.09 19.34 3.31
C ILE A 20 -6.25 18.49 2.41
N THR A 21 -5.27 17.86 3.00
CA THR A 21 -4.46 16.90 2.30
C THR A 21 -5.28 15.65 2.00
N ALA A 22 -5.39 15.30 0.73
CA ALA A 22 -6.14 14.12 0.34
C ALA A 22 -5.40 12.87 0.78
N MET A 23 -6.14 11.89 1.28
CA MET A 23 -5.59 10.57 1.54
C MET A 23 -5.28 9.88 0.22
N VAL A 24 -4.23 9.08 0.21
CA VAL A 24 -3.76 8.39 -0.98
C VAL A 24 -3.86 6.89 -0.75
N ARG A 25 -4.47 6.19 -1.69
CA ARG A 25 -4.52 4.73 -1.65
C ARG A 25 -3.55 4.15 -2.67
N TYR A 26 -2.80 3.17 -2.23
CA TYR A 26 -1.79 2.48 -3.02
C TYR A 26 -2.15 0.99 -3.03
N CYS A 27 -2.40 0.45 -4.22
CA CYS A 27 -2.77 -0.95 -4.37
C CYS A 27 -1.75 -1.66 -5.26
N VAL A 28 -1.35 -2.86 -4.84
CA VAL A 28 -0.43 -3.68 -5.62
C VAL A 28 -0.99 -5.10 -5.65
N MET A 29 -0.97 -5.73 -6.82
CA MET A 29 -1.37 -7.12 -6.97
C MET A 29 -0.19 -7.92 -7.52
N TRP A 30 -0.09 -9.17 -7.09
CA TRP A 30 0.99 -10.04 -7.55
C TRP A 30 0.49 -11.41 -7.94
N LYS A 31 1.20 -12.01 -8.89
CA LYS A 31 1.23 -13.47 -9.07
C LYS A 31 2.60 -13.92 -8.59
N PHE A 32 2.60 -14.99 -7.80
CA PHE A 32 3.83 -15.54 -7.24
C PHE A 32 4.18 -16.85 -7.94
N LYS A 33 5.49 -17.08 -8.10
CA LYS A 33 5.98 -18.37 -8.57
C LYS A 33 6.30 -19.22 -7.36
N PRO A 34 6.05 -20.54 -7.42
CA PRO A 34 6.41 -21.43 -6.31
C PRO A 34 7.90 -21.27 -5.97
N SER A 35 8.23 -21.21 -4.69
CA SER A 35 9.59 -20.97 -4.24
C SER A 35 9.82 -21.65 -2.89
N ASP A 36 11.00 -22.25 -2.72
CA ASP A 36 11.40 -22.86 -1.45
C ASP A 36 10.37 -23.87 -0.91
N GLY A 37 9.75 -24.63 -1.82
CA GLY A 37 8.78 -25.65 -1.43
C GLY A 37 7.41 -25.10 -1.05
N LYS A 38 7.18 -23.78 -1.26
CA LYS A 38 5.91 -23.15 -0.92
C LYS A 38 5.09 -22.89 -2.16
N THR A 39 3.77 -23.05 -2.02
CA THR A 39 2.81 -22.72 -3.06
C THR A 39 2.62 -21.20 -3.13
N PRO A 40 2.08 -20.68 -4.26
CA PRO A 40 1.77 -19.25 -4.32
C PRO A 40 0.87 -18.77 -3.18
N LYS A 41 -0.09 -19.59 -2.74
CA LYS A 41 -0.95 -19.24 -1.64
C LYS A 41 -0.18 -19.11 -0.33
N GLU A 42 0.73 -20.05 -0.06
CA GLU A 42 1.56 -19.98 1.13
C GLU A 42 2.48 -18.76 1.09
N LEU A 43 3.01 -18.43 -0.08
CA LEU A 43 3.82 -17.23 -0.26
C LEU A 43 2.99 -15.97 -0.04
N ALA A 44 1.72 -15.97 -0.48
CA ALA A 44 0.82 -14.85 -0.24
C ALA A 44 0.57 -14.62 1.25
N GLU A 45 0.47 -15.70 2.04
CA GLU A 45 0.31 -15.57 3.49
C GLU A 45 1.57 -14.96 4.11
N ASP A 46 2.76 -15.35 3.64
CA ASP A 46 4.00 -14.74 4.11
C ASP A 46 4.05 -13.24 3.80
N VAL A 47 3.63 -12.87 2.60
CA VAL A 47 3.60 -11.48 2.15
C VAL A 47 2.63 -10.67 3.02
N LYS A 48 1.46 -11.27 3.32
CA LYS A 48 0.46 -10.65 4.19
C LYS A 48 1.06 -10.31 5.55
N GLU A 49 1.72 -11.27 6.17
CA GLU A 49 2.32 -11.07 7.49
C GLU A 49 3.35 -9.95 7.47
N LYS A 50 4.22 -9.96 6.46
CA LYS A 50 5.31 -8.99 6.37
C LYS A 50 4.80 -7.56 6.14
N TYR A 51 3.83 -7.37 5.24
CA TYR A 51 3.31 -6.04 4.97
C TYR A 51 2.45 -5.52 6.12
N GLU A 52 1.60 -6.36 6.69
CA GLU A 52 0.71 -5.88 7.76
C GLU A 52 1.49 -5.53 9.03
N ALA A 53 2.68 -6.10 9.20
CA ALA A 53 3.55 -5.74 10.32
C ALA A 53 4.11 -4.31 10.22
N LEU A 54 4.00 -3.67 9.06
CA LEU A 54 4.49 -2.29 8.89
C LEU A 54 3.57 -1.25 9.52
N LEU A 55 2.32 -1.61 9.79
CA LEU A 55 1.38 -0.66 10.39
C LEU A 55 1.87 -0.25 11.79
N GLY A 56 1.94 1.05 12.01
CA GLY A 56 2.45 1.59 13.27
C GLY A 56 3.97 1.81 13.25
N LEU A 57 4.68 1.31 12.25
CA LEU A 57 6.13 1.46 12.15
C LEU A 57 6.55 2.46 11.07
N VAL A 58 5.66 2.75 10.11
CA VAL A 58 5.96 3.65 9.00
C VAL A 58 5.15 4.93 9.18
N PRO A 59 5.81 6.10 9.32
CA PRO A 59 5.08 7.36 9.50
C PRO A 59 4.16 7.65 8.32
N GLY A 60 2.94 8.10 8.60
CA GLY A 60 1.98 8.47 7.57
C GLY A 60 1.19 7.31 6.99
N LEU A 61 1.55 6.08 7.31
CA LEU A 61 0.79 4.90 6.89
C LEU A 61 -0.40 4.73 7.83
N GLN A 62 -1.62 4.91 7.28
CA GLN A 62 -2.85 4.91 8.08
C GLN A 62 -3.49 3.52 8.14
N HIS A 63 -3.34 2.75 7.08
CA HIS A 63 -3.94 1.42 6.98
C HIS A 63 -3.15 0.61 5.96
N ILE A 64 -3.02 -0.68 6.23
CA ILE A 64 -2.43 -1.61 5.28
C ILE A 64 -3.02 -2.98 5.52
N GLU A 65 -3.39 -3.63 4.43
CA GLU A 65 -3.87 -5.01 4.49
C GLU A 65 -3.45 -5.74 3.23
N VAL A 66 -3.29 -7.05 3.36
CA VAL A 66 -3.03 -7.91 2.20
C VAL A 66 -4.15 -8.94 2.16
N GLY A 67 -4.85 -8.99 1.02
CA GLY A 67 -5.86 -10.00 0.76
C GLY A 67 -5.24 -11.16 0.01
N VAL A 68 -5.45 -12.37 0.52
CA VAL A 68 -4.98 -13.58 -0.15
C VAL A 68 -6.11 -14.12 -1.00
N ASN A 69 -5.87 -14.33 -2.29
CA ASN A 69 -6.89 -14.77 -3.22
C ASN A 69 -7.36 -16.19 -2.89
N ARG A 70 -8.65 -16.38 -2.97
CA ARG A 70 -9.28 -17.69 -2.71
C ARG A 70 -9.89 -18.31 -3.95
N ASN A 71 -9.90 -17.57 -5.05
CA ASN A 71 -10.45 -18.06 -6.32
C ASN A 71 -9.34 -18.33 -7.30
N GLU A 72 -9.49 -19.38 -8.09
CA GLU A 72 -8.52 -19.72 -9.11
C GLU A 72 -9.09 -19.37 -10.48
N GLY A 73 -8.22 -18.98 -11.40
CA GLY A 73 -8.62 -18.64 -12.74
C GLY A 73 -7.46 -18.03 -13.50
N LYS A 74 -7.60 -17.97 -14.82
CA LYS A 74 -6.51 -17.49 -15.68
C LYS A 74 -6.18 -16.02 -15.44
N THR A 75 -7.16 -15.24 -15.00
CA THR A 75 -6.97 -13.81 -14.76
C THR A 75 -6.79 -13.48 -13.28
N SER A 76 -6.79 -14.49 -12.40
CA SER A 76 -6.66 -14.28 -10.96
C SER A 76 -5.21 -14.04 -10.57
N TYR A 77 -5.00 -13.07 -9.70
CA TYR A 77 -3.72 -12.82 -9.04
C TYR A 77 -3.75 -13.52 -7.69
N ASP A 78 -2.60 -13.69 -7.08
CA ASP A 78 -2.50 -14.46 -5.82
C ASP A 78 -2.75 -13.62 -4.59
N ALA A 79 -2.45 -12.33 -4.64
CA ALA A 79 -2.64 -11.44 -3.50
C ALA A 79 -2.76 -9.99 -3.95
N VAL A 80 -3.41 -9.20 -3.11
CA VAL A 80 -3.48 -7.75 -3.28
C VAL A 80 -3.07 -7.09 -1.96
N MET A 81 -2.21 -6.06 -2.05
CA MET A 81 -1.90 -5.20 -0.91
C MET A 81 -2.63 -3.89 -1.13
N MET A 82 -3.30 -3.41 -0.10
CA MET A 82 -3.98 -2.12 -0.13
C MET A 82 -3.51 -1.31 1.07
N ALA A 83 -2.95 -0.13 0.80
CA ALA A 83 -2.41 0.73 1.85
C ALA A 83 -2.93 2.14 1.67
N ASP A 84 -3.24 2.80 2.79
CA ASP A 84 -3.69 4.18 2.80
C ASP A 84 -2.65 5.05 3.50
N PHE A 85 -2.33 6.18 2.87
CA PHE A 85 -1.37 7.14 3.38
C PHE A 85 -2.05 8.49 3.57
N GLU A 86 -1.54 9.27 4.53
CA GLU A 86 -2.14 10.57 4.82
C GLU A 86 -1.88 11.60 3.72
N SER A 87 -0.90 11.35 2.82
CA SER A 87 -0.55 12.29 1.77
C SER A 87 0.34 11.62 0.72
N TRP A 88 0.54 12.30 -0.41
CA TRP A 88 1.50 11.86 -1.43
C TRP A 88 2.93 11.86 -0.87
N GLU A 89 3.25 12.82 -0.02
CA GLU A 89 4.58 12.87 0.62
C GLU A 89 4.80 11.66 1.51
N ALA A 90 3.77 11.25 2.25
CA ALA A 90 3.86 10.05 3.09
C ALA A 90 4.07 8.80 2.26
N LEU A 91 3.40 8.69 1.11
CA LEU A 91 3.61 7.57 0.19
C LEU A 91 5.04 7.57 -0.36
N ALA A 92 5.55 8.75 -0.74
CA ALA A 92 6.92 8.85 -1.24
C ALA A 92 7.93 8.43 -0.16
N ALA A 93 7.71 8.85 1.08
CA ALA A 93 8.56 8.47 2.20
C ALA A 93 8.51 6.96 2.46
N TYR A 94 7.33 6.35 2.34
CA TYR A 94 7.17 4.91 2.46
C TYR A 94 8.02 4.17 1.41
N LYS A 95 8.02 4.67 0.18
CA LYS A 95 8.77 4.02 -0.91
C LYS A 95 10.29 4.07 -0.68
N ALA A 96 10.74 4.96 0.20
CA ALA A 96 12.16 5.09 0.56
C ALA A 96 12.47 4.50 1.94
N ASP A 97 11.48 3.92 2.62
CA ASP A 97 11.64 3.42 3.99
C ASP A 97 12.40 2.09 4.00
N THR A 98 13.38 1.96 4.90
CA THR A 98 14.21 0.75 4.96
C THR A 98 13.42 -0.48 5.42
N LEU A 99 12.40 -0.30 6.27
CA LEU A 99 11.56 -1.42 6.68
C LEU A 99 10.77 -1.96 5.50
N ARG A 100 10.26 -1.07 4.67
CA ARG A 100 9.56 -1.46 3.45
C ARG A 100 10.52 -2.13 2.47
N ASP A 101 11.76 -1.63 2.38
CA ASP A 101 12.75 -2.21 1.47
C ASP A 101 13.01 -3.68 1.80
N ASN A 102 13.06 -4.04 3.08
CA ASN A 102 13.26 -5.43 3.49
C ASN A 102 12.13 -6.32 2.98
N VAL A 103 10.89 -5.84 3.03
CA VAL A 103 9.75 -6.58 2.52
C VAL A 103 9.84 -6.70 0.99
N ILE A 104 10.19 -5.61 0.32
CA ILE A 104 10.31 -5.59 -1.14
C ILE A 104 11.39 -6.56 -1.62
N GLU A 105 12.51 -6.65 -0.92
CA GLU A 105 13.57 -7.58 -1.31
C GLU A 105 13.07 -9.03 -1.31
N TYR A 106 12.27 -9.38 -0.30
CA TYR A 106 11.66 -10.70 -0.27
C TYR A 106 10.66 -10.88 -1.43
N VAL A 107 9.78 -9.90 -1.63
CA VAL A 107 8.75 -10.00 -2.66
C VAL A 107 9.37 -10.13 -4.04
N LYS A 108 10.47 -9.42 -4.32
CA LYS A 108 11.15 -9.51 -5.62
C LYS A 108 11.62 -10.91 -5.93
N THR A 109 11.93 -11.72 -4.92
CA THR A 109 12.41 -13.09 -5.16
C THR A 109 11.30 -14.04 -5.58
N ILE A 110 10.03 -13.70 -5.30
CA ILE A 110 8.91 -14.61 -5.53
C ILE A 110 7.89 -14.08 -6.51
N ALA A 111 7.89 -12.78 -6.82
CA ALA A 111 6.89 -12.19 -7.71
C ALA A 111 7.20 -12.54 -9.16
N GLU A 112 6.19 -13.04 -9.87
CA GLU A 112 6.27 -13.32 -11.30
C GLU A 112 5.65 -12.16 -12.08
N VAL A 113 4.49 -11.67 -11.62
CA VAL A 113 3.76 -10.57 -12.24
C VAL A 113 3.35 -9.61 -11.15
N ARG A 114 3.38 -8.31 -11.47
CA ARG A 114 3.02 -7.26 -10.53
C ARG A 114 2.27 -6.17 -11.27
N ALA A 115 1.20 -5.67 -10.63
CA ALA A 115 0.42 -4.54 -11.13
C ALA A 115 0.14 -3.60 -9.98
N LYS A 116 0.10 -2.28 -10.25
CA LYS A 116 -0.16 -1.32 -9.17
C LYS A 116 -0.96 -0.14 -9.66
N VAL A 117 -1.62 0.54 -8.70
CA VAL A 117 -2.33 1.78 -8.95
C VAL A 117 -2.25 2.64 -7.68
N GLU A 118 -2.14 3.96 -7.88
CA GLU A 118 -2.07 4.94 -6.80
C GLU A 118 -3.10 6.04 -7.11
N TYR A 119 -3.94 6.38 -6.12
CA TYR A 119 -4.96 7.38 -6.36
C TYR A 119 -5.40 8.05 -5.07
N GLU A 120 -6.00 9.23 -5.21
CA GLU A 120 -6.55 9.96 -4.06
C GLU A 120 -7.94 9.46 -3.73
N ARG A 121 -8.22 9.41 -2.44
CA ARG A 121 -9.52 8.97 -1.95
C ARG A 121 -10.41 10.14 -1.59
#